data_9a527188179cde8ea4fddb4d34922ff3
#
_entry.id   9a527188179cde8ea4fddb4d34922ff3
#
_cell.length_a   1.000
_cell.length_b   1.000
_cell.length_c   1.000
_cell.angle_alpha   90.00
_cell.angle_beta   90.00
_cell.angle_gamma   90.00
#
_symmetry.space_group_name_H-M   'P 1'
#
loop_
_entity.id
_entity.type
_entity.pdbx_description
1 polymer ?
#
loop_
_entity_poly.entity_id
_entity_poly.type
_entity_poly.pdbx_seq_one_letter_code
_entity_poly.pdbx_strand_id
1 'polypeptide(L)'
;RDRPKGDDAILQASFNISIGHQWEGHLKKYNLNKDGSIGDLQWDAGELLDTNKKAANRNIFTVGSGLTVFSNDNFKAINVEKLKPILYGDGHANIDVEDAKKLINFVRGVDVFDEVEGKTERWKLGDIYHAELAVMGPPTAKITDNPDKEHTDAGYRFNRRYATFAGSNQNRTKVVFAGSNDGMLHAFNLDSGEELWAFIPPMLASKLKDMVSAESNKSMSIFGVDGSPIVKDVFLSGRWRTIVMGGLGMGGHGYYALDVTDPESPEHLFSFSYDADTMQGFTWRGRNGTKNTTNTFNQLGEAWSKPLILRIPIGGSSRWVAVIGGGFNGGNIREYGSVIYVLDLENNGQVIRKINVTDLSGNKIFNSVPSSLTAITPDSSDKADYTGAMVYFADLEGKLWKLNLTNQGS
;
A
#
# COMPACT_ATOMS: atom_id res chain seq x y z
N ARG A 1 -3.79 -16.86 -5.83
CA ARG A 1 -4.91 -16.69 -6.79
C ARG A 1 -6.03 -15.96 -6.09
N ASP A 2 -6.28 -14.72 -6.50
CA ASP A 2 -7.33 -13.87 -5.92
C ASP A 2 -8.55 -13.84 -6.81
N ARG A 3 -9.74 -13.92 -6.21
CA ARG A 3 -11.02 -13.87 -6.91
C ARG A 3 -11.64 -12.49 -6.77
N PRO A 4 -11.83 -11.73 -7.87
CA PRO A 4 -12.52 -10.45 -7.83
C PRO A 4 -13.96 -10.64 -7.35
N LYS A 5 -14.42 -9.75 -6.45
CA LYS A 5 -15.84 -9.76 -6.03
C LYS A 5 -16.75 -9.43 -7.19
N GLY A 6 -17.66 -10.35 -7.51
CA GLY A 6 -18.69 -10.15 -8.54
C GLY A 6 -18.26 -10.46 -9.97
N ASP A 7 -17.02 -10.92 -10.20
CA ASP A 7 -16.56 -11.42 -11.49
C ASP A 7 -16.32 -12.93 -11.42
N ASP A 8 -16.73 -13.66 -12.45
CA ASP A 8 -16.36 -15.06 -12.65
C ASP A 8 -14.97 -15.15 -13.27
N ALA A 9 -13.97 -14.67 -12.53
CA ALA A 9 -12.58 -14.54 -12.97
C ALA A 9 -11.60 -14.89 -11.86
N ILE A 10 -10.38 -15.25 -12.26
CA ILE A 10 -9.25 -15.51 -11.38
C ILE A 10 -8.11 -14.58 -11.77
N LEU A 11 -7.51 -13.91 -10.78
CA LEU A 11 -6.27 -13.18 -10.93
C LEU A 11 -5.09 -14.04 -10.48
N GLN A 12 -4.02 -14.00 -11.24
CA GLN A 12 -2.78 -14.73 -10.93
C GLN A 12 -1.58 -13.84 -11.17
N ALA A 13 -0.78 -13.59 -10.12
CA ALA A 13 0.56 -13.05 -10.25
C ALA A 13 1.56 -14.17 -10.53
N SER A 14 2.53 -13.91 -11.39
CA SER A 14 3.67 -14.77 -11.69
C SER A 14 4.84 -13.92 -12.16
N PHE A 15 6.02 -14.51 -12.30
CA PHE A 15 7.19 -13.82 -12.82
C PHE A 15 8.15 -14.78 -13.53
N ASN A 16 8.95 -14.23 -14.44
CA ASN A 16 10.07 -14.89 -15.06
C ASN A 16 11.38 -14.41 -14.42
N ILE A 17 12.24 -15.34 -14.06
CA ILE A 17 13.56 -15.03 -13.53
C ILE A 17 14.48 -14.71 -14.69
N SER A 18 15.04 -13.51 -14.68
CA SER A 18 16.07 -13.06 -15.64
C SER A 18 17.41 -12.95 -14.93
N ILE A 19 18.45 -13.57 -15.51
CA ILE A 19 19.81 -13.50 -14.96
C ILE A 19 20.45 -12.18 -15.41
N GLY A 20 20.82 -11.33 -14.47
CA GLY A 20 21.47 -10.04 -14.72
C GLY A 20 20.54 -8.92 -15.13
N HIS A 21 19.20 -9.12 -14.98
CA HIS A 21 18.18 -8.13 -15.22
C HIS A 21 17.11 -8.20 -14.12
N GLN A 22 16.31 -7.16 -14.01
CA GLN A 22 15.11 -7.18 -13.16
C GLN A 22 14.19 -8.32 -13.61
N TRP A 23 13.61 -9.04 -12.66
CA TRP A 23 12.63 -10.09 -12.95
C TRP A 23 11.38 -9.51 -13.61
N GLU A 24 10.85 -10.22 -14.58
CA GLU A 24 9.68 -9.82 -15.35
C GLU A 24 8.41 -10.27 -14.66
N GLY A 25 7.63 -9.32 -14.18
CA GLY A 25 6.34 -9.58 -13.54
C GLY A 25 5.21 -9.78 -14.54
N HIS A 26 4.27 -10.62 -14.17
CA HIS A 26 3.03 -10.88 -14.89
C HIS A 26 1.86 -10.84 -13.93
N LEU A 27 0.81 -10.14 -14.32
CA LEU A 27 -0.48 -10.18 -13.65
C LEU A 27 -1.53 -10.59 -14.68
N LYS A 28 -2.08 -11.80 -14.52
CA LYS A 28 -2.97 -12.44 -15.49
C LYS A 28 -4.39 -12.54 -14.97
N LYS A 29 -5.36 -12.26 -15.82
CA LYS A 29 -6.78 -12.51 -15.57
C LYS A 29 -7.27 -13.65 -16.45
N TYR A 30 -7.90 -14.64 -15.83
CA TYR A 30 -8.52 -15.78 -16.52
C TYR A 30 -10.01 -15.80 -16.23
N ASN A 31 -10.79 -16.30 -17.19
CA ASN A 31 -12.18 -16.65 -16.94
C ASN A 31 -12.26 -17.82 -15.95
N LEU A 32 -13.34 -17.88 -15.19
CA LEU A 32 -13.70 -19.03 -14.39
C LEU A 32 -14.85 -19.76 -15.09
N ASN A 33 -14.64 -21.01 -15.45
CA ASN A 33 -15.66 -21.85 -16.02
C ASN A 33 -16.74 -22.23 -14.99
N LYS A 34 -17.93 -22.59 -15.43
CA LYS A 34 -19.05 -22.98 -14.54
C LYS A 34 -18.73 -24.17 -13.63
N ASP A 35 -17.85 -25.07 -14.08
CA ASP A 35 -17.36 -26.21 -13.29
C ASP A 35 -16.27 -25.84 -12.27
N GLY A 36 -15.87 -24.57 -12.22
CA GLY A 36 -14.81 -24.06 -11.34
C GLY A 36 -13.39 -24.20 -11.89
N SER A 37 -13.23 -24.73 -13.11
CA SER A 37 -11.92 -24.77 -13.78
C SER A 37 -11.50 -23.41 -14.31
N ILE A 38 -10.18 -23.22 -14.49
CA ILE A 38 -9.63 -22.00 -15.09
C ILE A 38 -9.90 -22.05 -16.59
N GLY A 39 -10.53 -21.01 -17.12
CA GLY A 39 -10.80 -20.83 -18.53
C GLY A 39 -9.72 -20.02 -19.25
N ASP A 40 -10.11 -19.33 -20.30
CA ASP A 40 -9.21 -18.60 -21.18
C ASP A 40 -8.57 -17.38 -20.49
N LEU A 41 -7.31 -17.09 -20.88
CA LEU A 41 -6.61 -15.88 -20.53
C LEU A 41 -7.34 -14.67 -21.15
N GLN A 42 -7.73 -13.72 -20.32
CA GLN A 42 -8.36 -12.48 -20.78
C GLN A 42 -7.31 -11.40 -21.07
N TRP A 43 -6.35 -11.24 -20.18
CA TRP A 43 -5.25 -10.31 -20.33
C TRP A 43 -4.07 -10.66 -19.41
N ASP A 44 -2.88 -10.20 -19.81
CA ASP A 44 -1.67 -10.15 -19.01
C ASP A 44 -1.22 -8.69 -18.93
N ALA A 45 -1.30 -8.09 -17.74
CA ALA A 45 -0.96 -6.68 -17.56
C ALA A 45 0.52 -6.38 -17.79
N GLY A 46 1.42 -7.34 -17.52
CA GLY A 46 2.84 -7.20 -17.83
C GLY A 46 3.08 -7.06 -19.33
N GLU A 47 2.46 -7.93 -20.13
CA GLU A 47 2.56 -7.88 -21.60
C GLU A 47 1.91 -6.61 -22.17
N LEU A 48 0.73 -6.22 -21.66
CA LEU A 48 0.06 -5.00 -22.10
C LEU A 48 0.88 -3.76 -21.78
N LEU A 49 1.49 -3.72 -20.60
CA LEU A 49 2.35 -2.62 -20.20
C LEU A 49 3.61 -2.54 -21.06
N ASP A 50 4.18 -3.67 -21.45
CA ASP A 50 5.34 -3.72 -22.33
C ASP A 50 5.01 -3.30 -23.77
N THR A 51 3.92 -3.83 -24.33
CA THR A 51 3.59 -3.66 -25.75
C THR A 51 2.79 -2.41 -26.05
N ASN A 52 1.82 -2.04 -25.19
CA ASN A 52 0.85 -0.98 -25.48
C ASN A 52 1.15 0.35 -24.81
N LYS A 53 1.95 0.35 -23.73
CA LYS A 53 2.19 1.54 -22.94
C LYS A 53 3.66 2.00 -23.05
N LYS A 54 3.91 3.04 -23.81
CA LYS A 54 5.25 3.64 -23.88
C LYS A 54 5.68 4.19 -22.51
N ALA A 55 6.96 4.05 -22.17
CA ALA A 55 7.56 4.56 -20.94
C ALA A 55 7.23 6.05 -20.71
N ALA A 56 7.26 6.85 -21.76
CA ALA A 56 6.91 8.28 -21.72
C ALA A 56 5.43 8.56 -21.36
N ASN A 57 4.52 7.62 -21.66
CA ASN A 57 3.07 7.77 -21.48
C ASN A 57 2.54 7.13 -20.19
N ARG A 58 3.41 6.55 -19.37
CA ARG A 58 3.02 6.02 -18.05
C ARG A 58 2.72 7.16 -17.09
N ASN A 59 1.68 6.98 -16.30
CA ASN A 59 1.34 7.85 -15.19
C ASN A 59 2.03 7.36 -13.93
N ILE A 60 3.24 7.84 -13.64
CA ILE A 60 4.01 7.48 -12.45
C ILE A 60 4.17 8.71 -11.57
N PHE A 61 3.84 8.58 -10.29
CA PHE A 61 3.96 9.69 -9.34
C PHE A 61 4.53 9.26 -8.00
N THR A 62 5.10 10.24 -7.32
CA THR A 62 5.51 10.19 -5.91
C THR A 62 5.17 11.52 -5.25
N VAL A 63 5.48 11.67 -3.96
CA VAL A 63 5.20 12.89 -3.19
C VAL A 63 6.44 13.36 -2.45
N GLY A 64 6.44 14.63 -2.08
CA GLY A 64 7.53 15.26 -1.32
C GLY A 64 8.37 16.24 -2.14
N SER A 65 9.32 16.91 -1.50
CA SER A 65 10.30 17.83 -2.09
C SER A 65 9.71 18.93 -3.01
N GLY A 66 8.49 19.41 -2.69
CA GLY A 66 7.84 20.45 -3.50
C GLY A 66 7.37 19.97 -4.89
N LEU A 67 7.28 18.65 -5.10
CA LEU A 67 6.60 18.10 -6.27
C LEU A 67 5.14 18.54 -6.28
N THR A 68 4.67 18.98 -7.42
CA THR A 68 3.27 19.33 -7.60
C THR A 68 2.51 18.07 -8.02
N VAL A 69 1.58 17.62 -7.18
CA VAL A 69 0.76 16.43 -7.45
C VAL A 69 -0.58 16.90 -8.07
N PHE A 70 -0.53 17.61 -9.18
CA PHE A 70 -1.73 17.95 -9.97
C PHE A 70 -2.03 16.93 -11.07
N SER A 71 -1.07 16.02 -11.33
CA SER A 71 -1.24 14.90 -12.25
C SER A 71 -0.59 13.66 -11.62
N ASN A 72 -1.13 12.50 -11.96
CA ASN A 72 -0.57 11.20 -11.56
C ASN A 72 0.71 10.84 -12.31
N ASP A 73 1.46 11.86 -12.77
CA ASP A 73 2.63 11.70 -13.61
C ASP A 73 3.65 12.81 -13.36
N ASN A 74 4.23 12.80 -12.16
CA ASN A 74 5.28 13.74 -11.79
C ASN A 74 6.69 13.11 -11.73
N PHE A 75 6.79 11.77 -11.81
CA PHE A 75 8.07 11.06 -11.83
C PHE A 75 8.64 11.04 -13.25
N LYS A 76 9.10 12.22 -13.71
CA LYS A 76 9.63 12.48 -15.04
C LYS A 76 10.95 13.22 -15.00
N ALA A 77 11.79 13.01 -16.02
CA ALA A 77 13.09 13.67 -16.15
C ALA A 77 13.03 15.21 -16.11
N ILE A 78 11.92 15.81 -16.56
CA ILE A 78 11.71 17.27 -16.47
C ILE A 78 11.64 17.77 -15.00
N ASN A 79 11.31 16.89 -14.05
CA ASN A 79 11.25 17.19 -12.62
C ASN A 79 12.52 16.78 -11.87
N VAL A 80 13.62 16.51 -12.57
CA VAL A 80 14.84 15.93 -12.01
C VAL A 80 15.36 16.69 -10.79
N GLU A 81 15.34 18.02 -10.79
CA GLU A 81 15.83 18.82 -9.67
C GLU A 81 15.01 18.63 -8.38
N LYS A 82 13.71 18.34 -8.52
CA LYS A 82 12.84 18.04 -7.39
C LYS A 82 12.91 16.55 -6.98
N LEU A 83 13.23 15.67 -7.91
CA LEU A 83 13.35 14.23 -7.68
C LEU A 83 14.71 13.83 -7.10
N LYS A 84 15.80 14.55 -7.42
CA LYS A 84 17.15 14.27 -6.89
C LYS A 84 17.17 14.15 -5.35
N PRO A 85 16.60 15.09 -4.57
CA PRO A 85 16.57 14.95 -3.11
C PRO A 85 15.79 13.72 -2.62
N ILE A 86 14.76 13.29 -3.35
CA ILE A 86 13.96 12.12 -3.01
C ILE A 86 14.73 10.84 -3.32
N LEU A 87 15.44 10.80 -4.46
CA LEU A 87 16.18 9.64 -4.95
C LEU A 87 17.53 9.42 -4.23
N TYR A 88 18.20 10.51 -3.86
CA TYR A 88 19.59 10.44 -3.38
C TYR A 88 19.80 11.03 -1.96
N GLY A 89 18.74 11.57 -1.34
CA GLY A 89 18.83 12.18 -0.01
C GLY A 89 19.84 13.34 0.06
N ASP A 90 20.57 13.45 1.16
CA ASP A 90 21.52 14.55 1.41
C ASP A 90 22.70 14.58 0.41
N GLY A 91 23.01 13.45 -0.22
CA GLY A 91 24.05 13.34 -1.27
C GLY A 91 23.64 13.86 -2.64
N HIS A 92 22.38 14.29 -2.84
CA HIS A 92 21.81 14.63 -4.15
C HIS A 92 22.56 15.75 -4.90
N ALA A 93 23.19 16.69 -4.18
CA ALA A 93 23.90 17.81 -4.79
C ALA A 93 25.10 17.34 -5.65
N ASN A 94 25.71 16.22 -5.30
CA ASN A 94 26.89 15.65 -5.98
C ASN A 94 26.52 14.73 -7.15
N ILE A 95 25.24 14.48 -7.38
CA ILE A 95 24.75 13.61 -8.46
C ILE A 95 24.59 14.44 -9.74
N ASP A 96 25.18 13.96 -10.82
CA ASP A 96 24.99 14.54 -12.15
C ASP A 96 23.52 14.51 -12.57
N VAL A 97 23.09 15.56 -13.22
CA VAL A 97 21.69 15.72 -13.66
C VAL A 97 21.31 14.65 -14.69
N GLU A 98 22.21 14.35 -15.62
CA GLU A 98 21.95 13.34 -16.67
C GLU A 98 21.91 11.93 -16.08
N ASP A 99 22.73 11.62 -15.08
CA ASP A 99 22.67 10.32 -14.37
C ASP A 99 21.36 10.18 -13.60
N ALA A 100 20.89 11.24 -12.95
CA ALA A 100 19.59 11.25 -12.30
C ALA A 100 18.42 11.09 -13.31
N LYS A 101 18.50 11.72 -14.48
CA LYS A 101 17.53 11.53 -15.57
C LYS A 101 17.54 10.11 -16.12
N LYS A 102 18.73 9.49 -16.24
CA LYS A 102 18.84 8.07 -16.65
C LYS A 102 18.11 7.17 -15.68
N LEU A 103 18.31 7.34 -14.36
CA LEU A 103 17.60 6.56 -13.35
C LEU A 103 16.07 6.76 -13.44
N ILE A 104 15.61 7.99 -13.56
CA ILE A 104 14.18 8.29 -13.72
C ILE A 104 13.61 7.58 -14.97
N ASN A 105 14.28 7.69 -16.09
CA ASN A 105 13.88 7.06 -17.36
C ASN A 105 13.90 5.54 -17.27
N PHE A 106 14.93 4.96 -16.61
CA PHE A 106 15.02 3.53 -16.36
C PHE A 106 13.83 3.01 -15.56
N VAL A 107 13.48 3.67 -14.45
CA VAL A 107 12.32 3.30 -13.60
C VAL A 107 11.01 3.39 -14.40
N ARG A 108 10.90 4.33 -15.32
CA ARG A 108 9.73 4.43 -16.21
C ARG A 108 9.66 3.29 -17.24
N GLY A 109 10.78 2.63 -17.55
CA GLY A 109 10.85 1.53 -18.51
C GLY A 109 11.66 1.79 -19.77
N VAL A 110 12.44 2.89 -19.82
CA VAL A 110 13.39 3.12 -20.93
C VAL A 110 14.61 2.23 -20.75
N ASP A 111 15.05 1.58 -21.80
CA ASP A 111 16.27 0.77 -21.80
C ASP A 111 17.51 1.65 -21.96
N VAL A 112 17.93 2.29 -20.87
CA VAL A 112 19.07 3.22 -20.83
C VAL A 112 20.43 2.50 -20.72
N PHE A 113 20.43 1.18 -20.58
CA PHE A 113 21.62 0.36 -20.40
C PHE A 113 21.82 -0.68 -21.51
N ASP A 114 20.99 -0.62 -22.58
CA ASP A 114 21.01 -1.59 -23.69
C ASP A 114 20.88 -3.04 -23.22
N GLU A 115 19.98 -3.26 -22.24
CA GLU A 115 19.70 -4.60 -21.68
C GLU A 115 19.06 -5.53 -22.70
N VAL A 116 18.27 -4.98 -23.61
CA VAL A 116 17.52 -5.72 -24.63
C VAL A 116 17.99 -5.25 -26.01
N GLU A 117 18.78 -6.09 -26.71
CA GLU A 117 19.32 -5.76 -28.03
C GLU A 117 18.25 -5.28 -29.01
N GLY A 118 18.46 -4.10 -29.57
CA GLY A 118 17.59 -3.49 -30.57
C GLY A 118 16.27 -2.92 -30.04
N LYS A 119 16.07 -2.85 -28.73
CA LYS A 119 14.91 -2.20 -28.11
C LYS A 119 15.30 -0.87 -27.46
N THR A 120 14.34 0.06 -27.38
CA THR A 120 14.49 1.33 -26.67
C THR A 120 13.80 1.33 -25.30
N GLU A 121 13.02 0.32 -25.03
CA GLU A 121 12.29 0.12 -23.78
C GLU A 121 12.48 -1.31 -23.27
N ARG A 122 12.58 -1.43 -21.95
CA ARG A 122 12.71 -2.69 -21.22
C ARG A 122 11.35 -3.16 -20.72
N TRP A 123 11.27 -4.38 -20.21
CA TRP A 123 10.10 -4.87 -19.48
C TRP A 123 9.79 -3.96 -18.29
N LYS A 124 8.54 -3.57 -18.10
CA LYS A 124 8.17 -2.46 -17.23
C LYS A 124 7.58 -2.88 -15.87
N LEU A 125 7.01 -4.08 -15.78
CA LEU A 125 6.44 -4.59 -14.55
C LEU A 125 7.46 -5.50 -13.84
N GLY A 126 7.82 -5.13 -12.61
CA GLY A 126 8.62 -6.01 -11.75
C GLY A 126 7.80 -7.17 -11.20
N ASP A 127 8.46 -8.14 -10.58
CA ASP A 127 7.81 -9.28 -9.97
C ASP A 127 6.86 -8.86 -8.83
N ILE A 128 5.70 -9.51 -8.79
CA ILE A 128 4.73 -9.44 -7.69
C ILE A 128 4.95 -10.71 -6.87
N TYR A 129 5.71 -10.59 -5.77
CA TYR A 129 6.23 -11.76 -5.08
C TYR A 129 5.43 -12.15 -3.83
N HIS A 130 5.45 -11.31 -2.79
CA HIS A 130 4.73 -11.58 -1.53
C HIS A 130 3.41 -10.83 -1.42
N ALA A 131 3.26 -9.70 -2.13
CA ALA A 131 2.07 -8.89 -2.05
C ALA A 131 0.84 -9.63 -2.58
N GLU A 132 -0.20 -9.70 -1.75
CA GLU A 132 -1.55 -10.07 -2.21
C GLU A 132 -2.12 -8.95 -3.09
N LEU A 133 -3.01 -9.32 -4.00
CA LEU A 133 -3.73 -8.35 -4.83
C LEU A 133 -4.90 -7.76 -4.04
N ALA A 134 -5.19 -6.47 -4.23
CA ALA A 134 -6.39 -5.84 -3.71
C ALA A 134 -7.27 -5.36 -4.85
N VAL A 135 -8.55 -5.72 -4.82
CA VAL A 135 -9.51 -5.37 -5.87
C VAL A 135 -10.49 -4.32 -5.36
N MET A 136 -10.69 -3.27 -6.14
CA MET A 136 -11.68 -2.23 -5.93
C MET A 136 -12.71 -2.26 -7.06
N GLY A 137 -13.97 -2.44 -6.69
CA GLY A 137 -15.13 -2.26 -7.57
C GLY A 137 -16.04 -1.13 -7.08
N PRO A 138 -17.28 -1.06 -7.56
CA PRO A 138 -18.29 -0.19 -6.98
C PRO A 138 -18.46 -0.43 -5.48
N PRO A 139 -18.79 0.61 -4.69
CA PRO A 139 -19.04 0.45 -3.26
C PRO A 139 -20.26 -0.43 -2.99
N THR A 140 -20.07 -1.52 -2.22
CA THR A 140 -21.12 -2.52 -1.95
C THR A 140 -21.25 -2.89 -0.48
N ALA A 141 -20.73 -2.03 0.43
CA ALA A 141 -20.79 -2.33 1.85
C ALA A 141 -22.24 -2.31 2.35
N LYS A 142 -22.54 -3.27 3.25
CA LYS A 142 -23.88 -3.43 3.82
C LYS A 142 -24.31 -2.18 4.60
N ILE A 143 -25.55 -1.78 4.43
CA ILE A 143 -26.25 -0.77 5.24
C ILE A 143 -27.44 -1.40 5.93
N THR A 144 -27.87 -0.84 7.06
CA THR A 144 -29.16 -1.18 7.70
C THR A 144 -30.03 0.05 7.76
N ASP A 145 -31.31 -0.11 7.57
CA ASP A 145 -32.33 0.94 7.67
C ASP A 145 -32.72 1.29 9.12
N ASN A 146 -32.13 0.61 10.09
CA ASN A 146 -32.36 0.89 11.51
C ASN A 146 -31.35 1.93 12.02
N PRO A 147 -31.78 3.20 12.25
CA PRO A 147 -30.89 4.27 12.74
C PRO A 147 -30.37 4.03 14.17
N ASP A 148 -31.06 3.22 14.97
CA ASP A 148 -30.65 2.89 16.35
C ASP A 148 -29.41 1.98 16.39
N LYS A 149 -29.02 1.44 15.24
CA LYS A 149 -27.82 0.61 15.07
C LYS A 149 -26.55 1.39 14.73
N GLU A 150 -26.44 2.66 15.14
CA GLU A 150 -25.25 3.51 14.91
C GLU A 150 -23.92 2.89 15.44
N HIS A 151 -24.00 2.02 16.44
CA HIS A 151 -22.84 1.29 16.95
C HIS A 151 -22.26 0.28 15.94
N THR A 152 -23.09 -0.23 15.02
CA THR A 152 -22.62 -1.10 13.92
C THR A 152 -22.10 -0.27 12.76
N ASP A 153 -21.21 -0.84 11.91
CA ASP A 153 -20.76 -0.14 10.71
C ASP A 153 -21.88 0.01 9.68
N ALA A 154 -22.83 -0.95 9.63
CA ALA A 154 -23.99 -0.87 8.75
C ALA A 154 -24.93 0.29 9.12
N GLY A 155 -25.21 0.51 10.42
CA GLY A 155 -25.99 1.65 10.91
C GLY A 155 -25.26 2.99 10.76
N TYR A 156 -23.96 2.99 11.03
CA TYR A 156 -23.10 4.15 10.79
C TYR A 156 -23.13 4.59 9.32
N ARG A 157 -23.06 3.64 8.37
CA ARG A 157 -23.18 3.90 6.93
C ARG A 157 -24.54 4.48 6.56
N PHE A 158 -25.63 3.96 7.14
CA PHE A 158 -26.97 4.48 6.92
C PHE A 158 -27.08 5.95 7.33
N ASN A 159 -26.68 6.28 8.56
CA ASN A 159 -26.78 7.64 9.11
C ASN A 159 -25.87 8.64 8.37
N ARG A 160 -24.82 8.17 7.69
CA ARG A 160 -23.90 9.00 6.89
C ARG A 160 -24.10 8.88 5.39
N ARG A 161 -25.31 8.46 4.98
CA ARG A 161 -25.74 8.44 3.56
C ARG A 161 -24.77 7.69 2.64
N TYR A 162 -24.24 6.55 3.10
CA TYR A 162 -23.36 5.73 2.27
C TYR A 162 -24.04 5.28 0.98
N ALA A 163 -25.36 5.09 0.95
CA ALA A 163 -26.12 4.77 -0.26
C ALA A 163 -25.94 5.82 -1.37
N THR A 164 -25.87 7.12 -1.01
CA THR A 164 -25.60 8.20 -1.98
C THR A 164 -24.20 8.08 -2.55
N PHE A 165 -23.21 7.82 -1.69
CA PHE A 165 -21.82 7.57 -2.15
C PHE A 165 -21.74 6.36 -3.06
N ALA A 166 -22.38 5.26 -2.71
CA ALA A 166 -22.43 4.05 -3.52
C ALA A 166 -23.10 4.29 -4.89
N GLY A 167 -24.23 5.02 -4.90
CA GLY A 167 -24.91 5.41 -6.13
C GLY A 167 -24.06 6.27 -7.06
N SER A 168 -23.34 7.24 -6.51
CA SER A 168 -22.45 8.12 -7.29
C SER A 168 -21.24 7.37 -7.86
N ASN A 169 -20.84 6.24 -7.27
CA ASN A 169 -19.66 5.45 -7.68
C ASN A 169 -20.04 4.08 -8.27
N GLN A 170 -21.30 3.86 -8.61
CA GLN A 170 -21.78 2.55 -9.10
C GLN A 170 -21.13 2.11 -10.42
N ASN A 171 -20.71 3.06 -11.25
CA ASN A 171 -20.12 2.83 -12.57
C ASN A 171 -18.62 3.18 -12.61
N ARG A 172 -17.96 3.34 -11.44
CA ARG A 172 -16.53 3.65 -11.44
C ARG A 172 -15.71 2.50 -12.00
N THR A 173 -14.60 2.82 -12.61
CA THR A 173 -13.62 1.85 -13.11
C THR A 173 -13.23 0.87 -12.01
N LYS A 174 -13.30 -0.43 -12.29
CA LYS A 174 -12.81 -1.47 -11.38
C LYS A 174 -11.29 -1.52 -11.49
N VAL A 175 -10.61 -1.66 -10.37
CA VAL A 175 -9.14 -1.61 -10.30
C VAL A 175 -8.61 -2.80 -9.52
N VAL A 176 -7.52 -3.39 -9.99
CA VAL A 176 -6.66 -4.25 -9.18
C VAL A 176 -5.39 -3.51 -8.83
N PHE A 177 -5.08 -3.47 -7.54
CA PHE A 177 -3.84 -2.92 -7.00
C PHE A 177 -2.85 -4.05 -6.77
N ALA A 178 -1.63 -3.87 -7.27
CA ALA A 178 -0.54 -4.83 -7.15
C ALA A 178 0.74 -4.10 -6.71
N GLY A 179 1.28 -4.51 -5.58
CA GLY A 179 2.62 -4.09 -5.17
C GLY A 179 3.67 -4.89 -5.92
N SER A 180 4.73 -4.23 -6.38
CA SER A 180 5.77 -4.84 -7.20
C SER A 180 7.18 -4.51 -6.72
N ASN A 181 8.11 -5.38 -7.04
CA ASN A 181 9.53 -5.23 -6.75
C ASN A 181 10.29 -4.31 -7.72
N ASP A 182 9.56 -3.59 -8.57
CA ASP A 182 10.07 -2.40 -9.29
C ASP A 182 9.93 -1.10 -8.48
N GLY A 183 9.46 -1.21 -7.23
CA GLY A 183 9.32 -0.07 -6.31
C GLY A 183 7.98 0.66 -6.38
N MET A 184 6.97 0.09 -7.03
CA MET A 184 5.69 0.75 -7.27
C MET A 184 4.49 -0.05 -6.77
N LEU A 185 3.46 0.68 -6.33
CA LEU A 185 2.10 0.18 -6.29
C LEU A 185 1.46 0.50 -7.65
N HIS A 186 1.11 -0.52 -8.41
CA HIS A 186 0.41 -0.39 -9.67
C HIS A 186 -1.11 -0.46 -9.48
N ALA A 187 -1.83 0.34 -10.26
CA ALA A 187 -3.27 0.26 -10.42
C ALA A 187 -3.60 -0.12 -11.87
N PHE A 188 -4.14 -1.32 -12.04
CA PHE A 188 -4.55 -1.81 -13.35
C PHE A 188 -6.08 -1.81 -13.46
N ASN A 189 -6.60 -1.41 -14.61
CA ASN A 189 -8.00 -1.58 -14.94
C ASN A 189 -8.34 -3.08 -14.94
N LEU A 190 -9.28 -3.51 -14.08
CA LEU A 190 -9.63 -4.91 -13.93
C LEU A 190 -10.28 -5.51 -15.19
N ASP A 191 -10.94 -4.69 -16.01
CA ASP A 191 -11.62 -5.17 -17.20
C ASP A 191 -10.68 -5.28 -18.40
N SER A 192 -9.74 -4.31 -18.58
CA SER A 192 -8.82 -4.28 -19.73
C SER A 192 -7.40 -4.76 -19.45
N GLY A 193 -6.96 -4.79 -18.20
CA GLY A 193 -5.56 -5.09 -17.81
C GLY A 193 -4.59 -3.92 -18.00
N GLU A 194 -5.04 -2.76 -18.49
CA GLU A 194 -4.19 -1.60 -18.72
C GLU A 194 -3.80 -0.89 -17.42
N GLU A 195 -2.55 -0.42 -17.33
CA GLU A 195 -2.08 0.40 -16.23
C GLU A 195 -2.75 1.77 -16.25
N LEU A 196 -3.48 2.13 -15.20
CA LEU A 196 -4.03 3.46 -15.00
C LEU A 196 -2.94 4.41 -14.49
N TRP A 197 -2.24 3.98 -13.47
CA TRP A 197 -1.13 4.71 -12.84
C TRP A 197 -0.27 3.78 -11.97
N ALA A 198 0.91 4.27 -11.59
CA ALA A 198 1.77 3.66 -10.59
C ALA A 198 2.23 4.69 -9.56
N PHE A 199 2.31 4.30 -8.29
CA PHE A 199 2.75 5.15 -7.19
C PHE A 199 4.04 4.61 -6.60
N ILE A 200 5.05 5.48 -6.48
CA ILE A 200 6.29 5.20 -5.76
C ILE A 200 6.15 5.76 -4.34
N PRO A 201 6.05 4.92 -3.29
CA PRO A 201 6.07 5.40 -1.91
C PRO A 201 7.33 6.22 -1.63
N PRO A 202 7.22 7.42 -1.03
CA PRO A 202 8.35 8.35 -0.95
C PRO A 202 9.54 7.80 -0.18
N MET A 203 9.31 6.92 0.82
CA MET A 203 10.38 6.29 1.58
C MET A 203 11.15 5.22 0.78
N LEU A 204 10.55 4.71 -0.30
CA LEU A 204 11.16 3.69 -1.16
C LEU A 204 11.98 4.31 -2.30
N ALA A 205 11.70 5.56 -2.65
CA ALA A 205 12.30 6.19 -3.82
C ALA A 205 13.84 6.21 -3.79
N SER A 206 14.47 6.32 -2.62
CA SER A 206 15.93 6.27 -2.49
C SER A 206 16.54 4.89 -2.76
N LYS A 207 15.75 3.82 -2.72
CA LYS A 207 16.19 2.47 -3.09
C LYS A 207 16.18 2.21 -4.60
N LEU A 208 15.48 3.02 -5.39
CA LEU A 208 15.38 2.80 -6.83
C LEU A 208 16.74 2.84 -7.54
N LYS A 209 17.71 3.58 -7.01
CA LYS A 209 19.09 3.58 -7.50
C LYS A 209 19.76 2.21 -7.39
N ASP A 210 19.33 1.38 -6.42
CA ASP A 210 19.91 0.05 -6.18
C ASP A 210 19.43 -0.98 -7.22
N MET A 211 18.42 -0.62 -8.04
CA MET A 211 18.02 -1.41 -9.21
C MET A 211 19.06 -1.37 -10.33
N VAL A 212 20.01 -0.46 -10.28
CA VAL A 212 21.02 -0.23 -11.29
C VAL A 212 22.39 -0.63 -10.74
N SER A 213 23.08 -1.57 -11.38
CA SER A 213 24.43 -1.94 -11.01
C SER A 213 25.43 -0.92 -11.57
N ALA A 214 26.18 -0.26 -10.68
CA ALA A 214 27.24 0.68 -11.06
C ALA A 214 28.39 0.02 -11.85
N GLU A 215 28.57 -1.31 -11.70
CA GLU A 215 29.75 -2.03 -12.26
C GLU A 215 29.47 -2.68 -13.61
N SER A 216 28.22 -2.91 -13.98
CA SER A 216 27.93 -3.79 -15.13
C SER A 216 26.95 -3.23 -16.15
N ASN A 217 26.42 -2.01 -15.98
CA ASN A 217 25.29 -1.48 -16.77
C ASN A 217 24.10 -2.45 -16.86
N LYS A 218 23.87 -3.20 -15.80
CA LYS A 218 22.78 -4.18 -15.72
C LYS A 218 21.83 -3.77 -14.62
N SER A 219 20.59 -4.17 -14.76
CA SER A 219 19.60 -4.01 -13.70
C SER A 219 19.60 -5.21 -12.76
N MET A 220 18.99 -5.03 -11.60
CA MET A 220 18.73 -6.09 -10.63
C MET A 220 17.37 -5.87 -9.96
N SER A 221 16.76 -6.95 -9.51
CA SER A 221 15.57 -6.87 -8.67
C SER A 221 15.92 -6.34 -7.29
N ILE A 222 15.05 -5.50 -6.73
CA ILE A 222 15.05 -5.08 -5.33
C ILE A 222 13.77 -5.55 -4.67
N PHE A 223 13.73 -5.58 -3.34
CA PHE A 223 12.44 -5.63 -2.66
C PHE A 223 11.86 -4.23 -2.60
N GLY A 224 10.67 -4.08 -3.19
CA GLY A 224 9.99 -2.79 -3.38
C GLY A 224 8.71 -2.68 -2.58
N VAL A 225 7.56 -2.62 -3.25
CA VAL A 225 6.23 -2.64 -2.61
C VAL A 225 5.78 -4.09 -2.49
N ASP A 226 6.29 -4.78 -1.47
CA ASP A 226 6.17 -6.23 -1.32
C ASP A 226 5.16 -6.64 -0.23
N GLY A 227 4.54 -5.67 0.45
CA GLY A 227 3.49 -5.89 1.44
C GLY A 227 2.09 -5.84 0.83
N SER A 228 1.16 -6.61 1.43
CA SER A 228 -0.21 -6.75 0.94
C SER A 228 -1.05 -5.49 1.21
N PRO A 229 -1.63 -4.84 0.19
CA PRO A 229 -2.52 -3.71 0.37
C PRO A 229 -3.93 -4.14 0.80
N ILE A 230 -4.68 -3.19 1.36
CA ILE A 230 -6.12 -3.31 1.62
C ILE A 230 -6.85 -2.12 1.01
N VAL A 231 -8.07 -2.39 0.51
CA VAL A 231 -9.00 -1.36 0.05
C VAL A 231 -10.19 -1.31 0.99
N LYS A 232 -10.57 -0.10 1.42
CA LYS A 232 -11.70 0.09 2.33
C LYS A 232 -12.40 1.42 2.09
N ASP A 233 -13.75 1.39 2.15
CA ASP A 233 -14.55 2.60 2.23
C ASP A 233 -14.56 3.12 3.67
N VAL A 234 -14.20 4.37 3.85
CA VAL A 234 -14.08 5.05 5.14
C VAL A 234 -14.71 6.43 5.08
N PHE A 235 -15.23 6.92 6.20
CA PHE A 235 -15.78 8.26 6.30
C PHE A 235 -14.77 9.19 6.95
N LEU A 236 -14.17 10.06 6.16
CA LEU A 236 -13.10 10.97 6.59
C LEU A 236 -13.46 12.41 6.24
N SER A 237 -13.29 13.32 7.22
CA SER A 237 -13.54 14.76 7.03
C SER A 237 -14.92 15.06 6.43
N GLY A 238 -15.96 14.37 6.95
CA GLY A 238 -17.35 14.61 6.57
C GLY A 238 -17.81 13.97 5.26
N ARG A 239 -16.99 13.15 4.60
CA ARG A 239 -17.36 12.46 3.34
C ARG A 239 -16.84 11.03 3.28
N TRP A 240 -17.56 10.18 2.55
CA TRP A 240 -17.06 8.84 2.20
C TRP A 240 -15.93 8.92 1.20
N ARG A 241 -14.95 8.06 1.39
CA ARG A 241 -13.80 7.85 0.52
C ARG A 241 -13.49 6.37 0.42
N THR A 242 -12.97 5.93 -0.70
CA THR A 242 -12.31 4.62 -0.81
C THR A 242 -10.82 4.84 -0.70
N ILE A 243 -10.17 4.18 0.23
CA ILE A 243 -8.72 4.26 0.40
C ILE A 243 -8.04 2.92 0.10
N VAL A 244 -6.82 2.99 -0.42
CA VAL A 244 -5.89 1.87 -0.44
C VAL A 244 -4.75 2.17 0.51
N MET A 245 -4.39 1.20 1.36
CA MET A 245 -3.28 1.29 2.31
C MET A 245 -2.49 -0.01 2.29
N GLY A 246 -1.15 0.09 2.30
CA GLY A 246 -0.26 -1.07 2.30
C GLY A 246 1.08 -0.78 2.96
N GLY A 247 1.77 -1.84 3.31
CA GLY A 247 3.15 -1.83 3.80
C GLY A 247 4.14 -2.18 2.70
N LEU A 248 5.41 -2.03 3.00
CA LEU A 248 6.49 -2.37 2.06
C LEU A 248 6.94 -3.83 2.14
N GLY A 249 6.51 -4.61 3.16
CA GLY A 249 7.00 -5.97 3.35
C GLY A 249 8.53 -6.01 3.49
N MET A 250 9.21 -6.84 2.72
CA MET A 250 10.69 -6.83 2.63
C MET A 250 11.26 -5.54 2.04
N GLY A 251 10.45 -4.74 1.36
CA GLY A 251 10.88 -3.45 0.80
C GLY A 251 11.28 -2.44 1.87
N GLY A 252 10.83 -2.60 3.12
CA GLY A 252 11.28 -1.77 4.24
C GLY A 252 10.27 -1.51 5.34
N HIS A 253 10.65 -0.62 6.21
CA HIS A 253 9.92 -0.25 7.42
C HIS A 253 9.01 0.94 7.12
N GLY A 254 7.92 0.74 6.37
CA GLY A 254 7.05 1.84 6.02
C GLY A 254 5.69 1.44 5.45
N TYR A 255 4.75 2.37 5.54
CA TYR A 255 3.38 2.24 5.05
C TYR A 255 2.97 3.47 4.25
N TYR A 256 2.03 3.27 3.34
CA TYR A 256 1.43 4.33 2.53
C TYR A 256 -0.10 4.22 2.53
N ALA A 257 -0.79 5.34 2.32
CA ALA A 257 -2.24 5.39 2.13
C ALA A 257 -2.60 6.42 1.05
N LEU A 258 -3.47 6.02 0.13
CA LEU A 258 -3.99 6.85 -0.95
C LEU A 258 -5.52 6.87 -0.91
N ASP A 259 -6.13 8.01 -1.21
CA ASP A 259 -7.53 8.11 -1.59
C ASP A 259 -7.67 7.72 -3.07
N VAL A 260 -8.42 6.68 -3.32
CA VAL A 260 -8.67 6.11 -4.65
C VAL A 260 -10.16 6.13 -4.99
N THR A 261 -10.91 7.04 -4.37
CA THR A 261 -12.35 7.23 -4.62
C THR A 261 -12.63 7.44 -6.11
N ASP A 262 -11.82 8.32 -6.74
CA ASP A 262 -11.67 8.38 -8.18
C ASP A 262 -10.49 7.47 -8.58
N PRO A 263 -10.78 6.33 -9.23
CA PRO A 263 -9.74 5.35 -9.58
C PRO A 263 -8.70 5.87 -10.58
N GLU A 264 -8.99 6.92 -11.31
CA GLU A 264 -8.10 7.52 -12.32
C GLU A 264 -7.30 8.70 -11.78
N SER A 265 -7.71 9.24 -10.62
CA SER A 265 -7.10 10.43 -10.00
C SER A 265 -6.81 10.19 -8.51
N PRO A 266 -5.87 9.29 -8.16
CA PRO A 266 -5.53 9.00 -6.76
C PRO A 266 -4.94 10.23 -6.07
N GLU A 267 -5.20 10.36 -4.77
CA GLU A 267 -4.62 11.39 -3.92
C GLU A 267 -3.83 10.76 -2.77
N HIS A 268 -2.61 11.23 -2.53
CA HIS A 268 -1.84 10.83 -1.36
C HIS A 268 -2.48 11.38 -0.08
N LEU A 269 -2.70 10.51 0.91
CA LEU A 269 -3.19 10.87 2.23
C LEU A 269 -2.02 11.01 3.21
N PHE A 270 -1.29 9.93 3.42
CA PHE A 270 -0.10 9.91 4.26
C PHE A 270 0.81 8.71 3.93
N SER A 271 2.05 8.85 4.30
CA SER A 271 3.02 7.76 4.39
C SER A 271 3.88 7.96 5.63
N PHE A 272 4.46 6.89 6.13
CA PHE A 272 5.43 6.95 7.23
C PHE A 272 6.43 5.82 7.13
N SER A 273 7.61 6.06 7.68
CA SER A 273 8.66 5.06 7.74
C SER A 273 9.55 5.24 8.95
N TYR A 274 10.35 4.22 9.21
CA TYR A 274 11.47 4.28 10.13
C TYR A 274 12.72 3.77 9.44
N ASP A 275 13.77 4.57 9.48
CA ASP A 275 15.10 4.20 8.98
C ASP A 275 15.91 3.69 10.18
N ALA A 276 16.22 2.41 10.18
CA ALA A 276 16.93 1.75 11.27
C ALA A 276 18.43 2.13 11.32
N ASP A 277 19.02 2.46 10.16
CA ASP A 277 20.45 2.82 10.07
C ASP A 277 20.72 4.21 10.66
N THR A 278 19.83 5.15 10.36
CA THR A 278 19.91 6.52 10.91
C THR A 278 19.13 6.68 12.20
N MET A 279 18.37 5.67 12.63
CA MET A 279 17.45 5.70 13.77
C MET A 279 16.44 6.85 13.68
N GLN A 280 15.99 7.18 12.47
CA GLN A 280 15.12 8.32 12.22
C GLN A 280 13.79 7.86 11.62
N GLY A 281 12.69 8.31 12.21
CA GLY A 281 11.36 8.17 11.65
C GLY A 281 11.00 9.37 10.76
N PHE A 282 10.17 9.09 9.74
CA PHE A 282 9.66 10.10 8.82
C PHE A 282 8.17 9.92 8.61
N THR A 283 7.50 11.05 8.37
CA THR A 283 6.10 11.07 7.91
C THR A 283 5.99 11.97 6.68
N TRP A 284 5.13 11.60 5.74
CA TRP A 284 4.69 12.42 4.61
C TRP A 284 3.19 12.58 4.73
N ARG A 285 2.68 13.80 4.79
CA ARG A 285 1.27 14.08 5.06
C ARG A 285 0.63 14.94 3.99
N GLY A 286 -0.64 14.62 3.72
CA GLY A 286 -1.45 15.34 2.77
C GLY A 286 -1.04 15.11 1.32
N ARG A 287 -1.78 15.73 0.40
CA ARG A 287 -1.69 15.52 -1.04
C ARG A 287 -0.27 15.71 -1.61
N ASN A 288 0.47 16.68 -1.11
CA ASN A 288 1.83 16.98 -1.58
C ASN A 288 2.92 16.22 -0.79
N GLY A 289 2.55 15.43 0.21
CA GLY A 289 3.50 14.67 1.01
C GLY A 289 4.48 15.55 1.77
N THR A 290 3.99 16.47 2.60
CA THR A 290 4.87 17.27 3.47
C THR A 290 5.63 16.35 4.39
N LYS A 291 6.97 16.32 4.24
CA LYS A 291 7.89 15.46 5.01
C LYS A 291 8.22 16.08 6.35
N ASN A 292 8.11 15.29 7.41
CA ASN A 292 8.54 15.66 8.76
C ASN A 292 9.29 14.49 9.42
N THR A 293 10.20 14.80 10.33
CA THR A 293 10.85 13.82 11.19
C THR A 293 9.95 13.47 12.38
N THR A 294 10.09 12.27 12.92
CA THR A 294 9.31 11.80 14.07
C THR A 294 10.03 10.68 14.81
N ASN A 295 9.83 10.58 16.11
CA ASN A 295 10.28 9.44 16.92
C ASN A 295 9.15 8.42 17.18
N THR A 296 7.96 8.65 16.62
CA THR A 296 6.78 7.84 16.94
C THR A 296 6.93 6.40 16.46
N PHE A 297 7.56 6.19 15.30
CA PHE A 297 7.69 4.88 14.65
C PHE A 297 9.01 4.14 14.96
N ASN A 298 9.71 4.51 16.02
CA ASN A 298 11.03 3.98 16.39
C ASN A 298 11.08 2.47 16.74
N GLN A 299 9.95 1.79 16.74
CA GLN A 299 9.86 0.33 16.92
C GLN A 299 9.27 -0.37 15.67
N LEU A 300 9.11 0.36 14.57
CA LEU A 300 8.62 -0.23 13.32
C LEU A 300 9.73 -1.07 12.68
N GLY A 301 9.44 -2.34 12.44
CA GLY A 301 10.24 -3.26 11.64
C GLY A 301 9.78 -3.32 10.19
N GLU A 302 10.18 -4.35 9.45
CA GLU A 302 9.69 -4.59 8.08
C GLU A 302 8.16 -4.67 8.06
N ALA A 303 7.54 -3.95 7.14
CA ALA A 303 6.11 -3.66 7.15
C ALA A 303 5.26 -4.77 6.52
N TRP A 304 5.28 -5.96 7.12
CA TRP A 304 4.54 -7.14 6.66
C TRP A 304 3.06 -7.16 7.06
N SER A 305 2.72 -6.57 8.22
CA SER A 305 1.37 -6.62 8.75
C SER A 305 0.40 -5.90 7.82
N LYS A 306 -0.54 -6.63 7.22
CA LYS A 306 -1.60 -6.05 6.39
C LYS A 306 -2.48 -5.14 7.27
N PRO A 307 -2.70 -3.87 6.90
CA PRO A 307 -3.47 -2.95 7.74
C PRO A 307 -4.89 -3.45 7.97
N LEU A 308 -5.34 -3.40 9.23
CA LEU A 308 -6.71 -3.67 9.62
C LEU A 308 -7.45 -2.34 9.78
N ILE A 309 -8.37 -2.03 8.87
CA ILE A 309 -9.12 -0.76 8.90
C ILE A 309 -10.49 -1.00 9.51
N LEU A 310 -10.77 -0.28 10.58
CA LEU A 310 -12.01 -0.38 11.35
C LEU A 310 -12.34 0.92 12.08
N ARG A 311 -13.51 0.97 12.70
CA ARG A 311 -14.01 2.11 13.44
C ARG A 311 -13.99 1.81 14.94
N ILE A 312 -13.39 2.69 15.73
CA ILE A 312 -13.31 2.54 17.19
C ILE A 312 -13.80 3.81 17.90
N PRO A 313 -14.25 3.72 19.16
CA PRO A 313 -14.59 4.88 19.97
C PRO A 313 -13.33 5.57 20.50
N ILE A 314 -13.29 6.89 20.37
CA ILE A 314 -12.23 7.74 20.91
C ILE A 314 -12.87 9.04 21.40
N GLY A 315 -12.71 9.35 22.69
CA GLY A 315 -13.18 10.61 23.26
C GLY A 315 -14.67 10.90 23.05
N GLY A 316 -15.52 9.85 23.14
CA GLY A 316 -16.97 9.98 22.98
C GLY A 316 -17.45 10.02 21.52
N SER A 317 -16.56 9.94 20.55
CA SER A 317 -16.88 9.85 19.11
C SER A 317 -16.30 8.60 18.48
N SER A 318 -16.82 8.21 17.32
CA SER A 318 -16.25 7.11 16.53
C SER A 318 -15.24 7.64 15.53
N ARG A 319 -14.10 6.96 15.41
CA ARG A 319 -13.05 7.26 14.42
C ARG A 319 -12.67 6.06 13.60
N TRP A 320 -12.40 6.32 12.34
CA TRP A 320 -11.76 5.34 11.45
C TRP A 320 -10.27 5.27 11.73
N VAL A 321 -9.80 4.07 12.00
CA VAL A 321 -8.39 3.80 12.32
C VAL A 321 -7.85 2.68 11.45
N ALA A 322 -6.54 2.69 11.25
CA ALA A 322 -5.79 1.52 10.80
C ALA A 322 -5.00 0.95 11.99
N VAL A 323 -5.12 -0.36 12.20
CA VAL A 323 -4.32 -1.08 13.20
C VAL A 323 -3.32 -1.94 12.46
N ILE A 324 -2.05 -1.82 12.84
CA ILE A 324 -0.94 -2.57 12.24
C ILE A 324 -0.07 -3.19 13.32
N GLY A 325 0.45 -4.39 13.04
CA GLY A 325 1.56 -4.96 13.80
C GLY A 325 2.85 -4.23 13.51
N GLY A 326 3.76 -4.25 14.47
CA GLY A 326 5.06 -3.58 14.36
C GLY A 326 5.98 -4.13 13.28
N GLY A 327 5.65 -5.29 12.71
CA GLY A 327 6.40 -5.87 11.59
C GLY A 327 7.49 -6.85 12.03
N PHE A 328 8.38 -7.21 11.12
CA PHE A 328 9.48 -8.14 11.35
C PHE A 328 10.77 -7.40 11.71
N ASN A 329 11.52 -7.91 12.66
CA ASN A 329 12.72 -7.23 13.20
C ASN A 329 14.04 -7.62 12.51
N GLY A 330 14.02 -8.36 11.43
CA GLY A 330 15.23 -8.81 10.71
C GLY A 330 16.13 -9.76 11.52
N GLY A 331 15.69 -10.20 12.69
CA GLY A 331 16.41 -11.17 13.55
C GLY A 331 17.54 -10.57 14.41
N ASN A 332 17.97 -9.33 14.18
CA ASN A 332 19.16 -8.75 14.83
C ASN A 332 18.86 -7.75 15.94
N ILE A 333 17.76 -7.02 15.89
CA ILE A 333 17.36 -6.03 16.90
C ILE A 333 15.98 -6.40 17.43
N ARG A 334 15.94 -7.02 18.60
CA ARG A 334 14.74 -7.59 19.20
C ARG A 334 13.66 -6.56 19.57
N GLU A 335 14.00 -5.29 19.67
CA GLU A 335 13.06 -4.23 20.06
C GLU A 335 12.13 -3.79 18.93
N TYR A 336 12.51 -3.98 17.66
CA TYR A 336 11.65 -3.65 16.53
C TYR A 336 10.54 -4.69 16.36
N GLY A 337 9.37 -4.22 15.99
CA GLY A 337 8.24 -5.06 15.69
C GLY A 337 7.39 -5.50 16.90
N SER A 338 7.87 -5.40 18.14
CA SER A 338 7.13 -5.81 19.35
C SER A 338 6.11 -4.75 19.78
N VAL A 339 5.27 -4.32 18.86
CA VAL A 339 4.34 -3.20 19.08
C VAL A 339 3.13 -3.33 18.15
N ILE A 340 2.01 -2.80 18.60
CA ILE A 340 0.83 -2.53 17.75
C ILE A 340 0.66 -1.02 17.67
N TYR A 341 0.50 -0.50 16.45
CA TYR A 341 0.16 0.89 16.20
C TYR A 341 -1.31 1.02 15.84
N VAL A 342 -2.01 1.97 16.45
CA VAL A 342 -3.36 2.41 16.08
C VAL A 342 -3.25 3.81 15.49
N LEU A 343 -3.57 3.92 14.20
CA LEU A 343 -3.38 5.13 13.39
C LEU A 343 -4.74 5.79 13.14
N ASP A 344 -4.85 7.09 13.40
CA ASP A 344 -6.03 7.89 13.09
C ASP A 344 -6.04 8.25 11.59
N LEU A 345 -6.96 7.67 10.82
CA LEU A 345 -7.07 7.95 9.38
C LEU A 345 -7.60 9.36 9.11
N GLU A 346 -8.38 9.96 10.03
CA GLU A 346 -8.88 11.33 9.89
C GLU A 346 -7.78 12.38 10.10
N ASN A 347 -6.70 11.99 10.81
CA ASN A 347 -5.54 12.84 11.09
C ASN A 347 -4.28 12.38 10.32
N ASN A 348 -4.45 11.99 9.07
CA ASN A 348 -3.34 11.61 8.19
C ASN A 348 -2.38 10.58 8.83
N GLY A 349 -2.92 9.51 9.43
CA GLY A 349 -2.13 8.43 10.00
C GLY A 349 -1.40 8.77 11.30
N GLN A 350 -1.82 9.79 12.04
CA GLN A 350 -1.27 10.07 13.36
C GLN A 350 -1.46 8.86 14.30
N VAL A 351 -0.40 8.47 14.99
CA VAL A 351 -0.50 7.41 16.01
C VAL A 351 -1.27 7.93 17.21
N ILE A 352 -2.39 7.29 17.52
CA ILE A 352 -3.22 7.59 18.69
C ILE A 352 -3.02 6.60 19.83
N ARG A 353 -2.58 5.38 19.51
CA ARG A 353 -2.15 4.39 20.50
C ARG A 353 -0.94 3.64 19.97
N LYS A 354 0.05 3.48 20.85
CA LYS A 354 1.22 2.63 20.66
C LYS A 354 1.21 1.61 21.78
N ILE A 355 0.98 0.34 21.47
CA ILE A 355 0.78 -0.71 22.44
C ILE A 355 1.96 -1.66 22.35
N ASN A 356 2.83 -1.67 23.35
CA ASN A 356 3.94 -2.60 23.40
C ASN A 356 3.42 -4.03 23.70
N VAL A 357 3.95 -4.98 22.97
CA VAL A 357 3.70 -6.41 23.22
C VAL A 357 4.63 -6.84 24.35
N THR A 358 4.07 -6.89 25.57
CA THR A 358 4.80 -7.23 26.81
C THR A 358 4.06 -8.33 27.57
N ASP A 359 4.72 -9.01 28.49
CA ASP A 359 4.05 -9.93 29.42
C ASP A 359 3.25 -9.16 30.49
N LEU A 360 2.46 -9.92 31.28
CA LEU A 360 1.63 -9.35 32.35
C LEU A 360 2.44 -8.74 33.51
N SER A 361 3.72 -9.08 33.63
CA SER A 361 4.63 -8.51 34.62
C SER A 361 5.27 -7.20 34.16
N GLY A 362 4.99 -6.78 32.93
CA GLY A 362 5.59 -5.58 32.30
C GLY A 362 7.00 -5.81 31.77
N ASN A 363 7.50 -7.06 31.81
CA ASN A 363 8.75 -7.40 31.15
C ASN A 363 8.59 -7.27 29.63
N LYS A 364 9.58 -6.69 28.98
CA LYS A 364 9.57 -6.58 27.52
C LYS A 364 9.63 -7.97 26.90
N ILE A 365 8.62 -8.32 26.13
CA ILE A 365 8.65 -9.47 25.23
C ILE A 365 9.14 -8.92 23.88
N PHE A 366 10.32 -9.34 23.47
CA PHE A 366 10.91 -8.87 22.21
C PHE A 366 10.40 -9.68 21.01
N ASN A 367 9.08 -9.89 20.93
CA ASN A 367 8.46 -10.63 19.86
C ASN A 367 7.84 -9.72 18.85
N SER A 368 8.34 -9.75 17.65
CA SER A 368 7.78 -9.00 16.54
C SER A 368 6.42 -9.54 16.11
N VAL A 369 5.58 -8.65 15.57
CA VAL A 369 4.23 -8.93 15.08
C VAL A 369 4.16 -8.59 13.59
N PRO A 370 4.69 -9.46 12.71
CA PRO A 370 4.59 -9.28 11.26
C PRO A 370 3.25 -9.76 10.71
N SER A 371 2.49 -10.54 11.49
CA SER A 371 1.24 -11.15 11.06
C SER A 371 0.16 -10.11 10.78
N SER A 372 -0.77 -10.47 9.90
CA SER A 372 -2.02 -9.74 9.73
C SER A 372 -2.88 -9.89 10.99
N LEU A 373 -3.60 -8.83 11.34
CA LEU A 373 -4.49 -8.81 12.47
C LEU A 373 -5.91 -9.16 12.04
N THR A 374 -6.66 -9.83 12.91
CA THR A 374 -8.07 -10.17 12.67
C THR A 374 -8.94 -9.52 13.73
N ALA A 375 -10.05 -8.91 13.32
CA ALA A 375 -10.98 -8.29 14.24
C ALA A 375 -12.35 -8.96 14.24
N ILE A 376 -12.97 -9.01 15.42
CA ILE A 376 -14.40 -9.22 15.60
C ILE A 376 -15.01 -7.84 15.87
N THR A 377 -15.87 -7.40 14.97
CA THR A 377 -16.59 -6.12 15.04
C THR A 377 -18.09 -6.35 15.25
N PRO A 378 -18.88 -5.32 15.60
CA PRO A 378 -20.34 -5.43 15.66
C PRO A 378 -20.99 -5.95 14.38
N ASP A 379 -20.42 -5.65 13.21
CA ASP A 379 -20.92 -6.13 11.92
C ASP A 379 -20.72 -7.64 11.69
N SER A 380 -19.83 -8.27 12.45
CA SER A 380 -19.63 -9.72 12.41
C SER A 380 -20.57 -10.51 13.33
N SER A 381 -21.41 -9.81 14.12
CA SER A 381 -22.38 -10.41 15.02
C SER A 381 -23.66 -9.56 15.09
N ASP A 382 -24.79 -10.11 14.66
CA ASP A 382 -26.10 -9.44 14.71
C ASP A 382 -26.58 -9.14 16.14
N LYS A 383 -25.94 -9.74 17.16
CA LYS A 383 -26.30 -9.56 18.58
C LYS A 383 -25.35 -8.63 19.33
N ALA A 384 -24.30 -8.13 18.68
CA ALA A 384 -23.37 -7.23 19.33
C ALA A 384 -23.99 -5.84 19.52
N ASP A 385 -23.84 -5.29 20.71
CA ASP A 385 -24.32 -3.95 21.11
C ASP A 385 -23.17 -3.03 21.55
N TYR A 386 -21.94 -3.33 21.13
CA TYR A 386 -20.74 -2.54 21.43
C TYR A 386 -20.25 -1.78 20.20
N THR A 387 -19.47 -0.72 20.42
CA THR A 387 -18.70 -0.03 19.36
C THR A 387 -17.23 -0.46 19.44
N GLY A 388 -16.56 -0.59 18.31
CA GLY A 388 -15.13 -0.97 18.25
C GLY A 388 -14.91 -2.42 17.89
N ALA A 389 -13.86 -2.99 18.42
CA ALA A 389 -13.43 -4.34 18.02
C ALA A 389 -12.66 -5.08 19.10
N MET A 390 -12.70 -6.42 19.01
CA MET A 390 -11.72 -7.31 19.60
C MET A 390 -10.75 -7.72 18.50
N VAL A 391 -9.48 -7.39 18.66
CA VAL A 391 -8.43 -7.67 17.69
C VAL A 391 -7.57 -8.82 18.19
N TYR A 392 -7.32 -9.78 17.32
CA TYR A 392 -6.47 -10.94 17.59
C TYR A 392 -5.27 -10.94 16.66
N PHE A 393 -4.10 -11.29 17.20
CA PHE A 393 -2.87 -11.40 16.42
C PHE A 393 -1.91 -12.40 17.08
N ALA A 394 -0.99 -12.94 16.28
CA ALA A 394 0.08 -13.80 16.76
C ALA A 394 1.42 -13.08 16.65
N ASP A 395 2.34 -13.38 17.57
CA ASP A 395 3.73 -12.97 17.48
C ASP A 395 4.63 -14.11 16.99
N LEU A 396 5.90 -13.82 16.71
CA LEU A 396 6.85 -14.82 16.20
C LEU A 396 7.27 -15.89 17.21
N GLU A 397 6.96 -15.75 18.50
CA GLU A 397 7.14 -16.84 19.49
C GLU A 397 5.91 -17.74 19.59
N GLY A 398 4.91 -17.55 18.73
CA GLY A 398 3.69 -18.36 18.69
C GLY A 398 2.67 -18.01 19.79
N LYS A 399 2.76 -16.83 20.40
CA LYS A 399 1.76 -16.36 21.35
C LYS A 399 0.59 -15.73 20.60
N LEU A 400 -0.63 -16.08 21.02
CA LEU A 400 -1.87 -15.47 20.55
C LEU A 400 -2.29 -14.34 21.52
N TRP A 401 -2.45 -13.16 20.98
CA TRP A 401 -2.82 -11.96 21.72
C TRP A 401 -4.24 -11.52 21.41
N LYS A 402 -4.89 -10.91 22.41
CA LYS A 402 -6.19 -10.25 22.29
C LYS A 402 -6.07 -8.81 22.73
N LEU A 403 -6.41 -7.90 21.83
CA LEU A 403 -6.48 -6.48 22.08
C LEU A 403 -7.94 -6.03 22.06
N ASN A 404 -8.37 -5.36 23.12
CA ASN A 404 -9.72 -4.81 23.22
C ASN A 404 -9.73 -3.34 22.78
N LEU A 405 -10.40 -3.05 21.67
CA LEU A 405 -10.66 -1.71 21.13
C LEU A 405 -12.15 -1.38 21.14
N THR A 406 -12.91 -1.89 22.10
CA THR A 406 -14.34 -1.57 22.28
C THR A 406 -14.51 -0.25 23.01
N ASN A 407 -15.77 0.17 23.23
CA ASN A 407 -16.15 1.42 23.89
C ASN A 407 -15.80 1.52 25.38
N GLN A 408 -15.09 0.59 25.93
CA GLN A 408 -14.55 0.73 27.27
C GLN A 408 -13.41 1.75 27.24
N GLY A 409 -13.74 2.88 27.83
CA GLY A 409 -12.89 4.04 27.86
C GLY A 409 -11.46 3.77 28.28
N SER A 410 -10.57 4.55 27.71
CA SER A 410 -9.15 4.75 27.98
C SER A 410 -8.25 3.54 27.86
#